data_c2f9f973969fc798bcc93b1cafede2dc
#
_entry.id   c2f9f973969fc798bcc93b1cafede2dc
#
_cell.length_a   1.000
_cell.length_b   1.000
_cell.length_c   1.000
_cell.angle_alpha   90.00
_cell.angle_beta   90.00
_cell.angle_gamma   90.00
#
_symmetry.space_group_name_H-M   'P 1'
#
loop_
_entity.id
_entity.type
_entity.pdbx_description
1 polymer ?
#
loop_
_entity_poly.entity_id
_entity_poly.type
_entity_poly.pdbx_seq_one_letter_code
_entity_poly.pdbx_strand_id
1 'polypeptide(L)'
;MTYRRGSQSTTALVGCSLDVPEGGWASLLGPSGCGKSTLLRILSDIVKPTSGKASLGGRSPAQARAERAFALVSQQSVMLPWRKLLANVELGLEVMRTPKAERRRRAEEAIEQVGLAGFERAYPFELSGGMRQRAAIARALTLRPRFLLLDEPFGALDELTRERLNFELLRILTETSATMLLVTHSISEAIILSDTVAVMSARPGRISHVAQIDFGHDRSAAMRDDPRFSAYEAELRHAIGGEPQRHAA
;
A
#
# COMPACT_ATOMS: atom_id res chain seq x y z
N MET A 1 -17.92 8.75 -4.09
CA MET A 1 -17.88 8.78 -2.60
C MET A 1 -17.98 10.21 -2.09
N THR A 2 -18.98 10.51 -1.27
CA THR A 2 -19.23 11.86 -0.74
C THR A 2 -19.32 11.79 0.78
N TYR A 3 -18.49 12.57 1.47
CA TYR A 3 -18.57 12.75 2.92
C TYR A 3 -19.58 13.83 3.26
N ARG A 4 -20.38 13.59 4.28
CA ARG A 4 -21.34 14.57 4.83
C ARG A 4 -21.01 14.89 6.28
N ARG A 5 -20.90 16.18 6.60
CA ARG A 5 -20.70 16.66 7.97
C ARG A 5 -21.68 17.81 8.24
N GLY A 6 -22.79 17.49 8.90
CA GLY A 6 -23.91 18.44 9.03
C GLY A 6 -24.46 18.84 7.65
N SER A 7 -24.55 20.14 7.37
CA SER A 7 -24.99 20.69 6.08
C SER A 7 -23.93 20.68 4.99
N GLN A 8 -22.67 20.41 5.33
CA GLN A 8 -21.59 20.41 4.36
C GLN A 8 -21.42 19.01 3.74
N SER A 9 -21.26 18.97 2.40
CA SER A 9 -20.92 17.76 1.66
C SER A 9 -19.63 17.96 0.86
N THR A 10 -18.73 17.00 0.91
CA THR A 10 -17.48 17.01 0.15
C THR A 10 -17.39 15.73 -0.67
N THR A 11 -17.39 15.88 -1.99
CA THR A 11 -17.20 14.74 -2.89
C THR A 11 -15.70 14.44 -3.01
N ALA A 12 -15.32 13.29 -2.47
CA ALA A 12 -13.92 12.85 -2.48
C ALA A 12 -13.57 12.07 -3.75
N LEU A 13 -14.48 11.22 -4.24
CA LEU A 13 -14.24 10.33 -5.39
C LEU A 13 -15.46 10.34 -6.33
N VAL A 14 -15.21 10.36 -7.64
CA VAL A 14 -16.25 10.28 -8.68
C VAL A 14 -15.77 9.38 -9.82
N GLY A 15 -16.57 8.36 -10.17
CA GLY A 15 -16.32 7.53 -11.35
C GLY A 15 -14.97 6.83 -11.37
N CYS A 16 -14.49 6.35 -10.20
CA CYS A 16 -13.27 5.57 -10.12
C CYS A 16 -13.59 4.10 -10.46
N SER A 17 -12.97 3.57 -11.51
CA SER A 17 -13.02 2.15 -11.87
C SER A 17 -11.61 1.66 -12.13
N LEU A 18 -11.20 0.59 -11.46
CA LEU A 18 -9.91 -0.06 -11.62
C LEU A 18 -10.10 -1.54 -11.34
N ASP A 19 -9.66 -2.36 -12.25
CA ASP A 19 -9.59 -3.80 -12.07
C ASP A 19 -8.13 -4.23 -11.96
N VAL A 20 -7.84 -5.04 -10.94
CA VAL A 20 -6.51 -5.59 -10.69
C VAL A 20 -6.64 -7.11 -10.73
N PRO A 21 -5.93 -7.79 -11.63
CA PRO A 21 -5.98 -9.24 -11.70
C PRO A 21 -5.45 -9.88 -10.40
N GLU A 22 -5.89 -11.10 -10.11
CA GLU A 22 -5.39 -11.84 -8.94
C GLU A 22 -3.89 -12.11 -9.10
N GLY A 23 -3.13 -11.84 -8.03
CA GLY A 23 -1.66 -11.87 -8.06
C GLY A 23 -1.01 -10.64 -8.67
N GLY A 24 -1.77 -9.75 -9.30
CA GLY A 24 -1.23 -8.51 -9.89
C GLY A 24 -0.95 -7.42 -8.85
N TRP A 25 -0.06 -6.52 -9.21
CA TRP A 25 0.33 -5.38 -8.37
C TRP A 25 -0.06 -4.07 -9.03
N ALA A 26 -0.83 -3.26 -8.31
CA ALA A 26 -1.29 -1.97 -8.81
C ALA A 26 -0.94 -0.83 -7.86
N SER A 27 -0.70 0.35 -8.42
CA SER A 27 -0.53 1.59 -7.66
C SER A 27 -1.60 2.62 -8.00
N LEU A 28 -2.05 3.34 -6.97
CA LEU A 28 -2.79 4.59 -7.09
C LEU A 28 -1.81 5.75 -6.90
N LEU A 29 -1.52 6.46 -7.97
CA LEU A 29 -0.59 7.58 -8.01
C LEU A 29 -1.36 8.89 -8.12
N GLY A 30 -0.95 9.93 -7.42
CA GLY A 30 -1.56 11.26 -7.56
C GLY A 30 -1.26 12.19 -6.39
N PRO A 31 -1.66 13.47 -6.50
CA PRO A 31 -1.37 14.49 -5.50
C PRO A 31 -2.02 14.18 -4.14
N SER A 32 -1.50 14.83 -3.09
CA SER A 32 -2.07 14.71 -1.75
C SER A 32 -3.52 15.18 -1.72
N GLY A 33 -4.38 14.41 -1.05
CA GLY A 33 -5.80 14.74 -0.88
C GLY A 33 -6.68 14.47 -2.11
N CYS A 34 -6.20 13.83 -3.18
CA CYS A 34 -7.04 13.43 -4.32
C CYS A 34 -7.99 12.24 -4.03
N GLY A 35 -7.87 11.59 -2.88
CA GLY A 35 -8.81 10.52 -2.49
C GLY A 35 -8.23 9.11 -2.48
N LYS A 36 -6.92 8.89 -2.71
CA LYS A 36 -6.27 7.58 -2.71
C LYS A 36 -6.54 6.78 -1.43
N SER A 37 -6.25 7.37 -0.26
CA SER A 37 -6.53 6.73 1.03
C SER A 37 -8.03 6.53 1.29
N THR A 38 -8.92 7.34 0.68
CA THR A 38 -10.37 7.09 0.74
C THR A 38 -10.73 5.79 0.02
N LEU A 39 -10.11 5.55 -1.14
CA LEU A 39 -10.33 4.31 -1.90
C LEU A 39 -9.83 3.09 -1.11
N LEU A 40 -8.63 3.17 -0.49
CA LEU A 40 -8.14 2.13 0.42
C LEU A 40 -9.08 1.89 1.62
N ARG A 41 -9.61 2.96 2.22
CA ARG A 41 -10.57 2.84 3.33
C ARG A 41 -11.88 2.17 2.91
N ILE A 42 -12.31 2.34 1.66
CA ILE A 42 -13.46 1.62 1.11
C ILE A 42 -13.13 0.13 0.96
N LEU A 43 -11.99 -0.20 0.37
CA LEU A 43 -11.54 -1.59 0.18
C LEU A 43 -11.31 -2.33 1.50
N SER A 44 -10.87 -1.62 2.55
CA SER A 44 -10.67 -2.17 3.90
C SER A 44 -11.93 -2.16 4.79
N ASP A 45 -13.11 -1.85 4.23
CA ASP A 45 -14.40 -1.78 4.95
C ASP A 45 -14.41 -0.80 6.14
N ILE A 46 -13.52 0.21 6.12
CA ILE A 46 -13.51 1.29 7.13
C ILE A 46 -14.60 2.31 6.80
N VAL A 47 -14.83 2.55 5.50
CA VAL A 47 -15.86 3.48 5.01
C VAL A 47 -16.65 2.81 3.89
N LYS A 48 -17.98 2.93 3.93
CA LYS A 48 -18.84 2.43 2.83
C LYS A 48 -18.92 3.46 1.71
N PRO A 49 -18.85 3.03 0.44
CA PRO A 49 -19.01 3.96 -0.69
C PRO A 49 -20.45 4.50 -0.72
N THR A 50 -20.61 5.77 -1.13
CA THR A 50 -21.94 6.38 -1.31
C THR A 50 -22.70 5.75 -2.48
N SER A 51 -21.96 5.33 -3.54
CA SER A 51 -22.46 4.63 -4.73
C SER A 51 -21.34 3.83 -5.36
N GLY A 52 -21.68 2.91 -6.24
CA GLY A 52 -20.75 1.99 -6.86
C GLY A 52 -20.51 0.74 -6.01
N LYS A 53 -19.57 -0.10 -6.47
CA LYS A 53 -19.21 -1.37 -5.83
C LYS A 53 -17.70 -1.48 -5.71
N ALA A 54 -17.23 -2.10 -4.63
CA ALA A 54 -15.84 -2.51 -4.46
C ALA A 54 -15.81 -4.00 -4.13
N SER A 55 -14.82 -4.71 -4.62
CA SER A 55 -14.64 -6.14 -4.34
C SER A 55 -13.16 -6.50 -4.22
N LEU A 56 -12.88 -7.55 -3.44
CA LEU A 56 -11.58 -8.19 -3.32
C LEU A 56 -11.77 -9.69 -3.61
N GLY A 57 -11.29 -10.16 -4.77
CA GLY A 57 -11.49 -11.54 -5.24
C GLY A 57 -12.98 -11.93 -5.33
N GLY A 58 -13.82 -11.04 -5.87
CA GLY A 58 -15.26 -11.23 -5.99
C GLY A 58 -16.08 -11.05 -4.71
N ARG A 59 -15.44 -10.84 -3.55
CA ARG A 59 -16.09 -10.63 -2.24
C ARG A 59 -16.27 -9.14 -1.96
N SER A 60 -17.35 -8.78 -1.27
CA SER A 60 -17.47 -7.40 -0.73
C SER A 60 -16.37 -7.11 0.29
N PRO A 61 -15.97 -5.84 0.49
CA PRO A 61 -15.00 -5.48 1.52
C PRO A 61 -15.34 -6.03 2.92
N ALA A 62 -16.62 -6.03 3.29
CA ALA A 62 -17.09 -6.57 4.57
C ALA A 62 -16.85 -8.09 4.68
N GLN A 63 -17.11 -8.84 3.61
CA GLN A 63 -16.84 -10.28 3.56
C GLN A 63 -15.33 -10.55 3.61
N ALA A 64 -14.54 -9.82 2.80
CA ALA A 64 -13.08 -9.95 2.79
C ALA A 64 -12.47 -9.65 4.16
N ARG A 65 -13.00 -8.66 4.90
CA ARG A 65 -12.59 -8.35 6.28
C ARG A 65 -12.97 -9.48 7.25
N ALA A 66 -14.19 -10.00 7.16
CA ALA A 66 -14.64 -11.12 8.00
C ALA A 66 -13.79 -12.39 7.78
N GLU A 67 -13.40 -12.65 6.54
CA GLU A 67 -12.53 -13.76 6.15
C GLU A 67 -11.03 -13.47 6.40
N ARG A 68 -10.68 -12.24 6.82
CA ARG A 68 -9.29 -11.82 7.02
C ARG A 68 -8.44 -11.97 5.75
N ALA A 69 -9.06 -11.75 4.59
CA ALA A 69 -8.43 -11.94 3.29
C ALA A 69 -7.41 -10.88 2.96
N PHE A 70 -7.40 -9.73 3.65
CA PHE A 70 -6.45 -8.66 3.40
C PHE A 70 -5.69 -8.21 4.65
N ALA A 71 -4.53 -7.63 4.45
CA ALA A 71 -3.81 -6.86 5.45
C ALA A 71 -3.65 -5.40 4.95
N LEU A 72 -3.78 -4.45 5.88
CA LEU A 72 -3.61 -3.02 5.64
C LEU A 72 -2.37 -2.51 6.37
N VAL A 73 -1.44 -1.91 5.62
CA VAL A 73 -0.32 -1.13 6.17
C VAL A 73 -0.64 0.34 5.97
N SER A 74 -0.83 1.06 7.06
CA SER A 74 -1.15 2.50 7.03
C SER A 74 0.09 3.36 6.94
N GLN A 75 -0.06 4.58 6.46
CA GLN A 75 1.00 5.59 6.33
C GLN A 75 1.77 5.80 7.65
N GLN A 76 1.07 5.83 8.77
CA GLN A 76 1.69 5.83 10.08
C GLN A 76 1.87 4.39 10.57
N SER A 77 3.11 4.00 10.82
CA SER A 77 3.43 2.69 11.40
C SER A 77 3.00 2.64 12.87
N VAL A 78 1.71 2.33 13.10
CA VAL A 78 1.17 2.22 14.45
C VAL A 78 1.67 0.93 15.10
N MET A 79 2.57 1.08 16.07
CA MET A 79 3.02 0.01 16.95
C MET A 79 2.53 0.28 18.38
N LEU A 80 2.31 -0.77 19.15
CA LEU A 80 1.97 -0.67 20.57
C LEU A 80 3.25 -0.30 21.35
N PRO A 81 3.36 0.93 21.92
CA PRO A 81 4.63 1.41 22.45
C PRO A 81 5.14 0.64 23.67
N TRP A 82 4.25 -0.05 24.37
CA TRP A 82 4.57 -0.91 25.55
C TRP A 82 4.92 -2.35 25.17
N ARG A 83 4.90 -2.73 23.88
CA ARG A 83 5.28 -4.06 23.39
C ARG A 83 6.58 -3.98 22.60
N LYS A 84 7.41 -4.99 22.75
CA LYS A 84 8.62 -5.16 21.95
C LYS A 84 8.27 -5.48 20.49
N LEU A 85 9.24 -5.36 19.58
CA LEU A 85 9.08 -5.59 18.15
C LEU A 85 8.41 -6.94 17.86
N LEU A 86 8.96 -8.04 18.39
CA LEU A 86 8.40 -9.38 18.17
C LEU A 86 6.91 -9.44 18.58
N ALA A 87 6.56 -8.95 19.77
CA ALA A 87 5.18 -8.95 20.24
C ALA A 87 4.25 -8.02 19.43
N ASN A 88 4.79 -6.97 18.82
CA ASN A 88 4.06 -6.14 17.88
C ASN A 88 3.79 -6.86 16.55
N VAL A 89 4.78 -7.60 16.04
CA VAL A 89 4.63 -8.38 14.80
C VAL A 89 3.70 -9.58 15.02
N GLU A 90 3.74 -10.21 16.18
CA GLU A 90 2.84 -11.31 16.56
C GLU A 90 1.37 -10.89 16.72
N LEU A 91 1.07 -9.60 16.88
CA LEU A 91 -0.24 -9.09 17.32
C LEU A 91 -1.42 -9.63 16.50
N GLY A 92 -1.32 -9.64 15.18
CA GLY A 92 -2.37 -10.15 14.31
C GLY A 92 -2.67 -11.64 14.56
N LEU A 93 -1.63 -12.44 14.69
CA LEU A 93 -1.73 -13.87 14.97
C LEU A 93 -2.25 -14.15 16.40
N GLU A 94 -1.91 -13.29 17.36
CA GLU A 94 -2.43 -13.35 18.73
C GLU A 94 -3.95 -13.15 18.74
N VAL A 95 -4.45 -12.14 18.05
CA VAL A 95 -5.89 -11.88 17.88
C VAL A 95 -6.59 -13.07 17.19
N MET A 96 -5.90 -13.75 16.28
CA MET A 96 -6.38 -14.96 15.61
C MET A 96 -6.31 -16.21 16.50
N ARG A 97 -5.79 -16.12 17.72
CA ARG A 97 -5.58 -17.24 18.65
C ARG A 97 -4.67 -18.33 18.08
N THR A 98 -3.74 -17.95 17.20
CA THR A 98 -2.71 -18.87 16.68
C THR A 98 -1.86 -19.43 17.84
N PRO A 99 -1.52 -20.73 17.86
CA PRO A 99 -0.68 -21.31 18.91
C PRO A 99 0.64 -20.54 19.06
N LYS A 100 1.11 -20.38 20.31
CA LYS A 100 2.27 -19.52 20.65
C LYS A 100 3.53 -19.88 19.85
N ALA A 101 3.83 -21.16 19.70
CA ALA A 101 5.02 -21.61 18.96
C ALA A 101 4.97 -21.22 17.47
N GLU A 102 3.82 -21.46 16.84
CA GLU A 102 3.61 -21.11 15.43
C GLU A 102 3.61 -19.59 15.22
N ARG A 103 2.96 -18.83 16.11
CA ARG A 103 2.93 -17.37 16.09
C ARG A 103 4.33 -16.79 16.15
N ARG A 104 5.15 -17.31 17.08
CA ARG A 104 6.52 -16.86 17.25
C ARG A 104 7.38 -17.15 16.02
N ARG A 105 7.30 -18.38 15.50
CA ARG A 105 8.04 -18.79 14.29
C ARG A 105 7.72 -17.87 13.11
N ARG A 106 6.42 -17.66 12.83
CA ARG A 106 5.99 -16.78 11.72
C ARG A 106 6.41 -15.32 11.91
N ALA A 107 6.41 -14.82 13.14
CA ALA A 107 6.84 -13.47 13.43
C ALA A 107 8.37 -13.32 13.27
N GLU A 108 9.17 -14.28 13.72
CA GLU A 108 10.62 -14.28 13.55
C GLU A 108 10.98 -14.36 12.06
N GLU A 109 10.34 -15.24 11.27
CA GLU A 109 10.51 -15.31 9.81
C GLU A 109 10.19 -13.97 9.14
N ALA A 110 9.07 -13.34 9.49
CA ALA A 110 8.70 -12.05 8.91
C ALA A 110 9.64 -10.90 9.32
N ILE A 111 10.18 -10.93 10.55
CA ILE A 111 11.19 -9.97 11.02
C ILE A 111 12.48 -10.11 10.22
N GLU A 112 12.91 -11.33 9.96
CA GLU A 112 14.09 -11.63 9.14
C GLU A 112 13.88 -11.16 7.69
N GLN A 113 12.72 -11.47 7.09
CA GLN A 113 12.38 -11.05 5.72
C GLN A 113 12.48 -9.53 5.52
N VAL A 114 12.12 -8.73 6.53
CA VAL A 114 12.21 -7.25 6.45
C VAL A 114 13.54 -6.71 6.97
N GLY A 115 14.56 -7.55 7.20
CA GLY A 115 15.89 -7.15 7.64
C GLY A 115 15.92 -6.50 9.03
N LEU A 116 15.09 -7.01 9.96
CA LEU A 116 15.05 -6.58 11.36
C LEU A 116 15.50 -7.64 12.36
N ALA A 117 16.18 -8.70 11.89
CA ALA A 117 16.79 -9.69 12.76
C ALA A 117 17.75 -9.04 13.77
N GLY A 118 17.69 -9.46 15.03
CA GLY A 118 18.45 -8.88 16.14
C GLY A 118 17.72 -7.75 16.90
N PHE A 119 16.60 -7.22 16.36
CA PHE A 119 15.80 -6.16 17.00
C PHE A 119 14.52 -6.67 17.67
N GLU A 120 14.33 -7.99 17.80
CA GLU A 120 13.09 -8.61 18.31
C GLU A 120 12.71 -8.11 19.70
N ARG A 121 13.72 -7.73 20.49
CA ARG A 121 13.58 -7.28 21.89
C ARG A 121 13.46 -5.75 22.03
N ALA A 122 13.68 -4.99 20.95
CA ALA A 122 13.60 -3.55 20.95
C ALA A 122 12.16 -3.05 21.11
N TYR A 123 11.99 -1.96 21.82
CA TYR A 123 10.72 -1.22 21.88
C TYR A 123 10.59 -0.25 20.69
N PRO A 124 9.36 0.16 20.32
CA PRO A 124 9.15 1.06 19.17
C PRO A 124 9.94 2.37 19.22
N PHE A 125 10.21 2.92 20.40
CA PHE A 125 10.98 4.15 20.56
C PHE A 125 12.49 3.97 20.33
N GLU A 126 12.99 2.72 20.37
CA GLU A 126 14.38 2.39 20.06
C GLU A 126 14.60 2.16 18.56
N LEU A 127 13.51 2.14 17.75
CA LEU A 127 13.56 1.89 16.32
C LEU A 127 13.50 3.20 15.53
N SER A 128 14.23 3.27 14.41
CA SER A 128 14.08 4.37 13.45
C SER A 128 12.70 4.36 12.78
N GLY A 129 12.32 5.45 12.11
CA GLY A 129 11.06 5.53 11.36
C GLY A 129 10.93 4.42 10.31
N GLY A 130 11.99 4.18 9.54
CA GLY A 130 12.05 3.10 8.55
C GLY A 130 11.97 1.70 9.16
N MET A 131 12.61 1.47 10.31
CA MET A 131 12.50 0.20 11.04
C MET A 131 11.07 -0.04 11.52
N ARG A 132 10.41 0.99 12.06
CA ARG A 132 8.98 0.86 12.44
C ARG A 132 8.08 0.56 11.25
N GLN A 133 8.36 1.15 10.09
CA GLN A 133 7.59 0.87 8.88
C GLN A 133 7.81 -0.57 8.39
N ARG A 134 9.05 -1.06 8.36
CA ARG A 134 9.36 -2.46 8.05
C ARG A 134 8.67 -3.42 9.04
N ALA A 135 8.64 -3.08 10.32
CA ALA A 135 7.93 -3.86 11.33
C ALA A 135 6.41 -3.92 11.08
N ALA A 136 5.80 -2.84 10.58
CA ALA A 136 4.38 -2.83 10.20
C ALA A 136 4.12 -3.73 8.98
N ILE A 137 5.04 -3.75 8.01
CA ILE A 137 5.01 -4.68 6.87
C ILE A 137 5.17 -6.13 7.36
N ALA A 138 6.17 -6.42 8.21
CA ALA A 138 6.35 -7.74 8.80
C ALA A 138 5.07 -8.24 9.49
N ARG A 139 4.43 -7.40 10.30
CA ARG A 139 3.16 -7.72 10.95
C ARG A 139 2.05 -8.06 9.95
N ALA A 140 1.97 -7.36 8.82
CA ALA A 140 1.01 -7.66 7.77
C ALA A 140 1.30 -9.00 7.11
N LEU A 141 2.57 -9.30 6.82
CA LEU A 141 3.01 -10.53 6.16
C LEU A 141 2.79 -11.79 7.01
N THR A 142 2.86 -11.69 8.36
CA THR A 142 2.58 -12.83 9.25
C THR A 142 1.20 -13.44 9.01
N LEU A 143 0.25 -12.65 8.53
CA LEU A 143 -1.13 -13.09 8.26
C LEU A 143 -1.25 -13.87 6.94
N ARG A 144 -0.25 -13.85 6.07
CA ARG A 144 -0.26 -14.41 4.71
C ARG A 144 -1.52 -13.97 3.95
N PRO A 145 -1.75 -12.66 3.80
CA PRO A 145 -2.98 -12.14 3.23
C PRO A 145 -3.04 -12.43 1.72
N ARG A 146 -4.27 -12.64 1.18
CA ARG A 146 -4.49 -12.69 -0.27
C ARG A 146 -4.36 -11.32 -0.92
N PHE A 147 -4.68 -10.24 -0.17
CA PHE A 147 -4.62 -8.86 -0.64
C PHE A 147 -3.79 -8.03 0.33
N LEU A 148 -2.79 -7.33 -0.19
CA LEU A 148 -1.95 -6.41 0.57
C LEU A 148 -2.28 -4.97 0.17
N LEU A 149 -2.82 -4.21 1.11
CA LEU A 149 -3.20 -2.81 0.93
C LEU A 149 -2.15 -1.93 1.63
N LEU A 150 -1.47 -1.07 0.87
CA LEU A 150 -0.37 -0.23 1.37
C LEU A 150 -0.72 1.25 1.17
N ASP A 151 -0.80 2.03 2.25
CA ASP A 151 -1.09 3.47 2.21
C ASP A 151 0.19 4.27 2.48
N GLU A 152 0.87 4.76 1.44
CA GLU A 152 2.11 5.53 1.49
C GLU A 152 3.17 4.92 2.44
N PRO A 153 3.54 3.63 2.25
CA PRO A 153 4.33 2.89 3.23
C PRO A 153 5.70 3.50 3.51
N PHE A 154 6.24 4.30 2.59
CA PHE A 154 7.57 4.90 2.72
C PHE A 154 7.57 6.43 2.61
N GLY A 155 6.38 7.06 2.67
CA GLY A 155 6.22 8.50 2.44
C GLY A 155 6.99 9.43 3.39
N ALA A 156 7.31 8.97 4.60
CA ALA A 156 8.03 9.75 5.61
C ALA A 156 9.56 9.56 5.60
N LEU A 157 10.10 8.81 4.62
CA LEU A 157 11.53 8.47 4.54
C LEU A 157 12.26 9.35 3.52
N ASP A 158 13.57 9.53 3.73
CA ASP A 158 14.46 10.11 2.74
C ASP A 158 14.54 9.24 1.48
N GLU A 159 14.98 9.84 0.36
CA GLU A 159 14.93 9.20 -0.96
C GLU A 159 15.76 7.92 -1.03
N LEU A 160 17.00 7.93 -0.51
CA LEU A 160 17.89 6.77 -0.57
C LEU A 160 17.37 5.59 0.27
N THR A 161 16.84 5.89 1.45
CA THR A 161 16.22 4.88 2.32
C THR A 161 14.96 4.32 1.68
N ARG A 162 14.14 5.18 1.09
CA ARG A 162 12.91 4.78 0.37
C ARG A 162 13.22 3.84 -0.79
N GLU A 163 14.20 4.20 -1.61
CA GLU A 163 14.60 3.36 -2.74
C GLU A 163 15.01 1.95 -2.32
N ARG A 164 15.89 1.86 -1.34
CA ARG A 164 16.32 0.56 -0.81
C ARG A 164 15.12 -0.25 -0.30
N LEU A 165 14.21 0.38 0.43
CA LEU A 165 13.03 -0.30 0.97
C LEU A 165 12.02 -0.71 -0.10
N ASN A 166 11.93 0.00 -1.22
CA ASN A 166 11.13 -0.41 -2.37
C ASN A 166 11.64 -1.74 -2.94
N PHE A 167 12.95 -1.90 -3.12
CA PHE A 167 13.52 -3.16 -3.60
C PHE A 167 13.46 -4.30 -2.56
N GLU A 168 13.57 -3.98 -1.26
CA GLU A 168 13.32 -4.96 -0.20
C GLU A 168 11.86 -5.44 -0.23
N LEU A 169 10.90 -4.52 -0.37
CA LEU A 169 9.48 -4.86 -0.48
C LEU A 169 9.18 -5.65 -1.77
N LEU A 170 9.77 -5.24 -2.89
CA LEU A 170 9.65 -5.95 -4.15
C LEU A 170 10.07 -7.41 -4.01
N ARG A 171 11.25 -7.68 -3.41
CA ARG A 171 11.72 -9.04 -3.14
C ARG A 171 10.72 -9.85 -2.30
N ILE A 172 10.16 -9.23 -1.26
CA ILE A 172 9.15 -9.87 -0.42
C ILE A 172 7.88 -10.19 -1.22
N LEU A 173 7.44 -9.25 -2.07
CA LEU A 173 6.23 -9.43 -2.88
C LEU A 173 6.40 -10.56 -3.91
N THR A 174 7.58 -10.71 -4.52
CA THR A 174 7.86 -11.80 -5.48
C THR A 174 7.81 -13.19 -4.83
N GLU A 175 8.09 -13.28 -3.53
CA GLU A 175 7.98 -14.53 -2.76
C GLU A 175 6.53 -14.84 -2.33
N THR A 176 5.60 -13.90 -2.57
CA THR A 176 4.19 -14.03 -2.19
C THR A 176 3.29 -14.08 -3.42
N SER A 177 2.16 -14.75 -3.34
CA SER A 177 1.12 -14.71 -4.37
C SER A 177 0.05 -13.65 -4.08
N ALA A 178 0.35 -12.68 -3.23
CA ALA A 178 -0.60 -11.66 -2.81
C ALA A 178 -0.87 -10.64 -3.95
N THR A 179 -2.13 -10.31 -4.15
CA THR A 179 -2.53 -9.15 -4.95
C THR A 179 -2.24 -7.88 -4.15
N MET A 180 -1.55 -6.91 -4.73
CA MET A 180 -1.18 -5.68 -4.04
C MET A 180 -1.89 -4.45 -4.60
N LEU A 181 -2.33 -3.56 -3.71
CA LEU A 181 -2.69 -2.19 -4.05
C LEU A 181 -1.87 -1.22 -3.18
N LEU A 182 -1.02 -0.46 -3.85
CA LEU A 182 -0.18 0.58 -3.27
C LEU A 182 -0.80 1.95 -3.49
N VAL A 183 -0.87 2.76 -2.47
CA VAL A 183 -1.13 4.20 -2.58
C VAL A 183 0.19 4.93 -2.39
N THR A 184 0.55 5.78 -3.34
CA THR A 184 1.78 6.58 -3.29
C THR A 184 1.62 7.92 -4.01
N HIS A 185 2.53 8.84 -3.75
CA HIS A 185 2.74 10.06 -4.51
C HIS A 185 4.08 10.05 -5.27
N SER A 186 4.88 8.98 -5.13
CA SER A 186 6.16 8.79 -5.80
C SER A 186 5.98 8.03 -7.11
N ILE A 187 6.36 8.65 -8.22
CA ILE A 187 6.34 8.03 -9.56
C ILE A 187 7.28 6.82 -9.59
N SER A 188 8.49 6.99 -9.10
CA SER A 188 9.51 5.95 -9.06
C SER A 188 9.04 4.72 -8.26
N GLU A 189 8.44 4.92 -7.08
CA GLU A 189 7.86 3.85 -6.26
C GLU A 189 6.76 3.09 -7.02
N ALA A 190 5.86 3.82 -7.69
CA ALA A 190 4.78 3.21 -8.48
C ALA A 190 5.32 2.34 -9.62
N ILE A 191 6.37 2.78 -10.33
CA ILE A 191 7.00 2.02 -11.42
C ILE A 191 7.72 0.78 -10.87
N ILE A 192 8.45 0.90 -9.76
CA ILE A 192 9.21 -0.21 -9.18
C ILE A 192 8.28 -1.33 -8.69
N LEU A 193 7.18 -0.98 -8.04
CA LEU A 193 6.35 -1.91 -7.27
C LEU A 193 5.07 -2.37 -7.98
N SER A 194 4.77 -1.89 -9.21
CA SER A 194 3.46 -2.20 -9.79
C SER A 194 3.53 -2.59 -11.26
N ASP A 195 2.59 -3.45 -11.66
CA ASP A 195 2.34 -3.81 -13.07
C ASP A 195 1.37 -2.81 -13.71
N THR A 196 0.53 -2.20 -12.88
CA THR A 196 -0.47 -1.21 -13.32
C THR A 196 -0.38 0.03 -12.44
N VAL A 197 -0.26 1.21 -13.04
CA VAL A 197 -0.28 2.48 -12.33
C VAL A 197 -1.50 3.29 -12.75
N ALA A 198 -2.45 3.48 -11.83
CA ALA A 198 -3.63 4.31 -12.02
C ALA A 198 -3.37 5.72 -11.47
N VAL A 199 -3.33 6.72 -12.34
CA VAL A 199 -3.14 8.12 -11.97
C VAL A 199 -4.47 8.73 -11.57
N MET A 200 -4.51 9.38 -10.42
CA MET A 200 -5.69 10.07 -9.90
C MET A 200 -5.57 11.57 -10.02
N SER A 201 -6.61 12.20 -10.58
CA SER A 201 -6.75 13.66 -10.64
C SER A 201 -6.95 14.30 -9.26
N ALA A 202 -6.81 15.63 -9.20
CA ALA A 202 -7.19 16.44 -8.04
C ALA A 202 -8.70 16.32 -7.72
N ARG A 203 -9.12 16.94 -6.59
CA ARG A 203 -10.52 16.83 -6.09
C ARG A 203 -11.57 17.35 -7.09
N PRO A 204 -12.66 16.58 -7.31
CA PRO A 204 -12.92 15.23 -6.84
C PRO A 204 -12.04 14.23 -7.55
N GLY A 205 -11.47 13.26 -6.79
CA GLY A 205 -10.57 12.25 -7.34
C GLY A 205 -11.25 11.37 -8.38
N ARG A 206 -10.59 11.22 -9.52
CA ARG A 206 -10.97 10.33 -10.63
C ARG A 206 -9.72 9.63 -11.11
N ILE A 207 -9.85 8.44 -11.66
CA ILE A 207 -8.76 7.84 -12.42
C ILE A 207 -8.73 8.53 -13.79
N SER A 208 -7.68 9.30 -14.05
CA SER A 208 -7.47 10.08 -15.28
C SER A 208 -6.63 9.33 -16.31
N HIS A 209 -5.77 8.42 -15.87
CA HIS A 209 -4.88 7.66 -16.74
C HIS A 209 -4.55 6.31 -16.08
N VAL A 210 -4.28 5.28 -16.89
CA VAL A 210 -3.81 3.98 -16.45
C VAL A 210 -2.66 3.56 -17.33
N ALA A 211 -1.47 3.41 -16.76
CA ALA A 211 -0.28 2.93 -17.43
C ALA A 211 -0.02 1.46 -17.06
N GLN A 212 0.40 0.65 -18.04
CA GLN A 212 0.91 -0.71 -17.83
C GLN A 212 2.43 -0.66 -17.78
N ILE A 213 3.02 -1.21 -16.74
CA ILE A 213 4.47 -1.20 -16.47
C ILE A 213 5.02 -2.59 -16.79
N ASP A 214 5.69 -2.68 -17.92
CA ASP A 214 6.22 -3.96 -18.43
C ASP A 214 7.70 -4.11 -18.12
N PHE A 215 8.02 -4.48 -16.88
CA PHE A 215 9.36 -4.93 -16.47
C PHE A 215 9.35 -6.42 -16.05
N GLY A 216 8.20 -7.10 -16.14
CA GLY A 216 8.05 -8.46 -15.63
C GLY A 216 8.19 -8.53 -14.10
N HIS A 217 8.44 -9.74 -13.59
CA HIS A 217 8.63 -9.96 -12.14
C HIS A 217 10.12 -9.88 -11.71
N ASP A 218 11.05 -9.92 -12.66
CA ASP A 218 12.50 -9.92 -12.42
C ASP A 218 13.06 -8.49 -12.31
N ARG A 219 12.44 -7.68 -11.46
CA ARG A 219 12.78 -6.28 -11.25
C ARG A 219 13.95 -6.15 -10.28
N SER A 220 14.92 -5.34 -10.65
CA SER A 220 16.09 -5.03 -9.83
C SER A 220 16.44 -3.54 -9.91
N ALA A 221 17.44 -3.10 -9.15
CA ALA A 221 17.91 -1.72 -9.22
C ALA A 221 18.36 -1.30 -10.63
N ALA A 222 18.85 -2.25 -11.45
CA ALA A 222 19.26 -2.01 -12.84
C ALA A 222 18.10 -1.54 -13.75
N MET A 223 16.83 -1.76 -13.36
CA MET A 223 15.70 -1.24 -14.13
C MET A 223 15.71 0.29 -14.28
N ARG A 224 16.36 1.01 -13.38
CA ARG A 224 16.48 2.47 -13.45
C ARG A 224 17.33 2.96 -14.63
N ASP A 225 18.27 2.14 -15.04
CA ASP A 225 19.14 2.44 -16.19
C ASP A 225 18.48 2.06 -17.53
N ASP A 226 17.32 1.37 -17.48
CA ASP A 226 16.55 1.02 -18.67
C ASP A 226 15.84 2.28 -19.21
N PRO A 227 15.96 2.60 -20.50
CA PRO A 227 15.27 3.74 -21.13
C PRO A 227 13.74 3.73 -20.92
N ARG A 228 13.13 2.55 -20.76
CA ARG A 228 11.69 2.42 -20.47
C ARG A 228 11.32 3.04 -19.14
N PHE A 229 12.22 3.00 -18.13
CA PHE A 229 11.96 3.61 -16.82
C PHE A 229 11.74 5.12 -16.97
N SER A 230 12.65 5.81 -17.66
CA SER A 230 12.54 7.24 -17.94
C SER A 230 11.30 7.59 -18.78
N ALA A 231 10.94 6.70 -19.72
CA ALA A 231 9.73 6.88 -20.54
C ALA A 231 8.45 6.80 -19.66
N TYR A 232 8.35 5.81 -18.78
CA TYR A 232 7.25 5.71 -17.82
C TYR A 232 7.21 6.90 -16.84
N GLU A 233 8.37 7.36 -16.35
CA GLU A 233 8.41 8.56 -15.51
C GLU A 233 7.86 9.79 -16.23
N ALA A 234 8.23 10.01 -17.49
CA ALA A 234 7.74 11.12 -18.30
C ALA A 234 6.23 11.02 -18.55
N GLU A 235 5.74 9.84 -18.91
CA GLU A 235 4.32 9.54 -19.12
C GLU A 235 3.49 9.86 -17.85
N LEU A 236 3.89 9.28 -16.71
CA LEU A 236 3.18 9.44 -15.44
C LEU A 236 3.26 10.88 -14.92
N ARG A 237 4.40 11.56 -15.09
CA ARG A 237 4.54 12.99 -14.75
C ARG A 237 3.62 13.85 -15.59
N HIS A 238 3.51 13.58 -16.89
CA HIS A 238 2.57 14.26 -17.77
C HIS A 238 1.12 14.01 -17.34
N ALA A 239 0.77 12.76 -17.02
CA ALA A 239 -0.58 12.40 -16.57
C ALA A 239 -0.98 13.08 -15.25
N ILE A 240 -0.03 13.28 -14.32
CA ILE A 240 -0.29 14.01 -13.05
C ILE A 240 -0.43 15.51 -13.30
N GLY A 241 0.41 16.10 -14.17
CA GLY A 241 0.46 17.55 -14.44
C GLY A 241 -0.49 18.02 -15.53
N GLY A 242 -1.03 17.12 -16.35
CA GLY A 242 -1.69 17.42 -17.60
C GLY A 242 -3.17 17.84 -17.54
N GLU A 243 -3.78 17.98 -16.35
CA GLU A 243 -5.09 18.66 -16.26
C GLU A 243 -4.88 20.17 -16.00
N PRO A 244 -5.17 21.06 -16.99
CA PRO A 244 -5.25 22.49 -16.71
C PRO A 244 -6.34 22.69 -15.64
N GLN A 245 -5.97 23.36 -14.56
CA GLN A 245 -6.95 23.92 -13.61
C GLN A 245 -7.91 24.80 -14.44
N ARG A 246 -9.08 24.27 -14.78
CA ARG A 246 -10.19 25.14 -15.21
C ARG A 246 -10.61 25.90 -13.95
N HIS A 247 -10.02 27.07 -13.76
CA HIS A 247 -10.59 28.06 -12.87
C HIS A 247 -12.00 28.34 -13.40
N ALA A 248 -13.01 27.88 -12.67
CA ALA A 248 -14.37 28.37 -12.85
C ALA A 248 -14.35 29.84 -12.46
N ALA A 249 -14.57 30.68 -13.46
CA ALA A 249 -14.91 32.09 -13.28
C ALA A 249 -16.34 32.22 -12.73
#